data_cdefb24505afa08c977a33a0faff0f88
#
_entry.id   cdefb24505afa08c977a33a0faff0f88
#
_cell.length_a   1.000
_cell.length_b   1.000
_cell.length_c   1.000
_cell.angle_alpha   90.00
_cell.angle_beta   90.00
_cell.angle_gamma   90.00
#
_symmetry.space_group_name_H-M   'P 1'
#
loop_
_entity.id
_entity.type
_entity.pdbx_description
1 polymer ?
#
loop_
_entity_poly.entity_id
_entity_poly.type
_entity_poly.pdbx_seq_one_letter_code
_entity_poly.pdbx_strand_id
1 'polypeptide(L)'
;MRINCLSILILATAIVVGYAASRTFDFGGDTVGQPPKGFLFGHTAKVGAPGTWVVQAERTNQYLAQTNADSTNSRFPVAVVSDISAADVDVSVRFRPVSGRVDQAAGLVWRYQNEDNYYLVRANALEDNVVLYKVERGRRTDLPVKGAGRTYGKAAEVPGGRWSTLRVVATGPRFEVSLDGVRLYEVEDATFAAAGRVGVWTKADSVTHFDDLTIVTR
;
A
#
# COMPACT_ATOMS: atom_id res chain seq x y z
N MET A 1 -15.71 -65.61 27.93
CA MET A 1 -14.85 -64.46 28.20
C MET A 1 -14.67 -63.69 26.90
N ARG A 2 -15.39 -62.57 26.67
CA ARG A 2 -15.31 -61.79 25.39
C ARG A 2 -14.41 -60.61 25.65
N ILE A 3 -13.31 -60.55 24.93
CA ILE A 3 -12.35 -59.41 24.97
C ILE A 3 -12.83 -58.36 23.96
N ASN A 4 -13.29 -57.20 24.47
CA ASN A 4 -13.60 -56.06 23.62
C ASN A 4 -12.29 -55.30 23.32
N CYS A 5 -11.83 -55.31 22.06
CA CYS A 5 -10.79 -54.46 21.60
C CYS A 5 -11.35 -53.06 21.34
N LEU A 6 -10.94 -52.08 22.15
CA LEU A 6 -11.22 -50.67 21.95
C LEU A 6 -10.20 -50.08 20.96
N SER A 7 -10.64 -49.81 19.74
CA SER A 7 -9.77 -49.16 18.73
C SER A 7 -9.71 -47.66 19.01
N ILE A 8 -8.56 -47.16 19.39
CA ILE A 8 -8.31 -45.71 19.57
C ILE A 8 -7.97 -45.13 18.20
N LEU A 9 -8.86 -44.28 17.68
CA LEU A 9 -8.63 -43.52 16.46
C LEU A 9 -7.80 -42.24 16.81
N ILE A 10 -6.53 -42.23 16.45
CA ILE A 10 -5.66 -41.04 16.61
C ILE A 10 -5.92 -40.14 15.41
N LEU A 11 -6.59 -39.00 15.66
CA LEU A 11 -6.79 -37.98 14.66
C LEU A 11 -5.50 -37.15 14.57
N ALA A 12 -4.72 -37.33 13.55
CA ALA A 12 -3.54 -36.49 13.28
C ALA A 12 -3.98 -35.16 12.67
N THR A 13 -3.92 -34.09 13.44
CA THR A 13 -4.09 -32.73 12.93
C THR A 13 -2.82 -32.30 12.21
N ALA A 14 -2.88 -32.20 10.88
CA ALA A 14 -1.80 -31.63 10.09
C ALA A 14 -1.76 -30.11 10.33
N ILE A 15 -0.69 -29.62 10.98
CA ILE A 15 -0.41 -28.18 11.06
C ILE A 15 0.13 -27.76 9.70
N VAL A 16 -0.67 -27.06 8.91
CA VAL A 16 -0.22 -26.40 7.68
C VAL A 16 0.56 -25.15 8.11
N VAL A 17 1.87 -25.23 8.11
CA VAL A 17 2.75 -24.07 8.25
C VAL A 17 2.68 -23.33 6.91
N GLY A 18 1.86 -22.27 6.85
CA GLY A 18 1.86 -21.37 5.71
C GLY A 18 3.19 -20.61 5.65
N TYR A 19 3.96 -20.83 4.58
CA TYR A 19 5.14 -20.01 4.33
C TYR A 19 4.68 -18.63 3.87
N ALA A 20 5.21 -17.57 4.50
CA ALA A 20 5.03 -16.20 4.03
C ALA A 20 5.64 -16.07 2.63
N ALA A 21 4.82 -15.78 1.62
CA ALA A 21 5.32 -15.51 0.27
C ALA A 21 5.76 -14.05 0.20
N SER A 22 7.00 -13.82 -0.25
CA SER A 22 7.56 -12.48 -0.47
C SER A 22 7.79 -12.24 -1.96
N ARG A 23 7.39 -11.07 -2.46
CA ARG A 23 7.64 -10.63 -3.82
C ARG A 23 8.04 -9.16 -3.85
N THR A 24 9.08 -8.84 -4.62
CA THR A 24 9.56 -7.48 -4.84
C THR A 24 9.40 -7.11 -6.32
N PHE A 25 8.93 -5.90 -6.57
CA PHE A 25 8.81 -5.28 -7.89
C PHE A 25 9.84 -4.15 -7.98
N ASP A 26 10.93 -4.40 -8.67
CA ASP A 26 12.03 -3.46 -8.94
C ASP A 26 11.94 -2.85 -10.34
N PHE A 27 10.96 -3.27 -11.14
CA PHE A 27 10.68 -2.82 -12.50
C PHE A 27 11.82 -3.04 -13.51
N GLY A 28 12.93 -3.68 -13.14
CA GLY A 28 14.10 -3.91 -14.00
C GLY A 28 13.83 -4.79 -15.21
N GLY A 29 12.79 -5.61 -15.18
CA GLY A 29 12.35 -6.45 -16.30
C GLY A 29 11.25 -5.84 -17.18
N ASP A 30 10.79 -4.62 -16.88
CA ASP A 30 9.72 -3.95 -17.61
C ASP A 30 10.24 -3.06 -18.74
N THR A 31 9.36 -2.65 -19.65
CA THR A 31 9.73 -1.80 -20.79
C THR A 31 9.61 -0.32 -20.41
N VAL A 32 10.71 0.41 -20.48
CA VAL A 32 10.73 1.87 -20.25
C VAL A 32 9.75 2.58 -21.19
N GLY A 33 8.98 3.54 -20.64
CA GLY A 33 7.94 4.28 -21.34
C GLY A 33 6.59 3.55 -21.43
N GLN A 34 6.49 2.31 -20.95
CA GLN A 34 5.24 1.54 -20.92
C GLN A 34 4.73 1.36 -19.48
N PRO A 35 3.43 1.08 -19.30
CA PRO A 35 2.93 0.64 -18.01
C PRO A 35 3.62 -0.63 -17.52
N PRO A 36 3.86 -0.80 -16.21
CA PRO A 36 4.47 -2.02 -15.66
C PRO A 36 3.58 -3.23 -15.87
N LYS A 37 4.18 -4.40 -16.09
CA LYS A 37 3.46 -5.66 -16.21
C LYS A 37 2.89 -6.10 -14.86
N GLY A 38 1.73 -6.75 -14.88
CA GLY A 38 1.13 -7.31 -13.66
C GLY A 38 0.49 -6.26 -12.74
N PHE A 39 0.22 -5.06 -13.22
CA PHE A 39 -0.51 -4.03 -12.49
C PHE A 39 -1.86 -3.71 -13.11
N LEU A 40 -2.81 -3.35 -12.26
CA LEU A 40 -4.10 -2.76 -12.61
C LEU A 40 -4.14 -1.32 -12.10
N PHE A 41 -4.78 -0.44 -12.87
CA PHE A 41 -4.85 0.98 -12.54
C PHE A 41 -6.26 1.37 -12.16
N GLY A 42 -6.40 2.10 -11.05
CA GLY A 42 -7.65 2.62 -10.53
C GLY A 42 -7.65 4.14 -10.45
N HIS A 43 -8.82 4.68 -10.27
CA HIS A 43 -9.05 6.11 -10.15
C HIS A 43 -10.27 6.33 -9.25
N THR A 44 -10.03 6.63 -7.99
CA THR A 44 -11.06 6.73 -6.94
C THR A 44 -12.13 7.77 -7.30
N ALA A 45 -13.39 7.39 -7.18
CA ALA A 45 -14.57 8.21 -7.45
C ALA A 45 -14.58 8.87 -8.84
N LYS A 46 -13.64 8.50 -9.73
CA LYS A 46 -13.46 9.10 -11.08
C LYS A 46 -13.27 10.63 -11.07
N VAL A 47 -12.69 11.18 -10.02
CA VAL A 47 -12.47 12.63 -9.86
C VAL A 47 -11.15 13.04 -10.51
N GLY A 48 -11.19 14.00 -11.46
CA GLY A 48 -10.04 14.48 -12.23
C GLY A 48 -9.60 13.48 -13.32
N ALA A 49 -8.44 13.68 -13.93
CA ALA A 49 -7.88 12.77 -14.93
C ALA A 49 -7.34 11.48 -14.27
N PRO A 50 -7.38 10.32 -14.95
CA PRO A 50 -6.73 9.10 -14.47
C PRO A 50 -5.22 9.29 -14.33
N GLY A 51 -4.57 8.45 -13.53
CA GLY A 51 -3.12 8.43 -13.42
C GLY A 51 -2.45 7.97 -14.73
N THR A 52 -1.27 8.50 -15.01
CA THR A 52 -0.39 8.01 -16.07
C THR A 52 0.78 7.28 -15.40
N TRP A 53 0.71 5.95 -15.44
CA TRP A 53 1.67 5.07 -14.79
C TRP A 53 2.59 4.47 -15.84
N VAL A 54 3.88 4.78 -15.74
CA VAL A 54 4.89 4.31 -16.71
C VAL A 54 6.18 3.92 -16.00
N VAL A 55 6.88 2.96 -16.55
CA VAL A 55 8.25 2.65 -16.12
C VAL A 55 9.19 3.70 -16.68
N GLN A 56 10.02 4.27 -15.82
CA GLN A 56 11.09 5.18 -16.20
C GLN A 56 12.44 4.61 -15.76
N ALA A 57 13.53 5.15 -16.32
CA ALA A 57 14.87 4.76 -15.98
C ALA A 57 15.75 5.97 -15.65
N GLU A 58 16.61 5.80 -14.64
CA GLU A 58 17.67 6.73 -14.29
C GLU A 58 18.99 5.95 -14.15
N ARG A 59 19.94 6.17 -15.06
CA ARG A 59 21.17 5.36 -15.19
C ARG A 59 20.81 3.87 -15.41
N THR A 60 21.16 2.99 -14.45
CA THR A 60 20.87 1.55 -14.50
C THR A 60 19.63 1.13 -13.74
N ASN A 61 18.99 2.05 -13.01
CA ASN A 61 17.81 1.77 -12.21
C ASN A 61 16.53 2.06 -12.98
N GLN A 62 15.53 1.17 -12.90
CA GLN A 62 14.18 1.39 -13.38
C GLN A 62 13.23 1.54 -12.19
N TYR A 63 12.17 2.29 -12.39
CA TYR A 63 11.16 2.54 -11.34
C TYR A 63 9.81 2.86 -11.98
N LEU A 64 8.74 2.67 -11.23
CA LEU A 64 7.40 3.09 -11.62
C LEU A 64 7.21 4.59 -11.34
N ALA A 65 6.71 5.34 -12.32
CA ALA A 65 6.38 6.75 -12.19
C ALA A 65 4.89 7.00 -12.42
N GLN A 66 4.24 7.75 -11.55
CA GLN A 66 3.00 8.47 -11.85
C GLN A 66 3.38 9.85 -12.35
N THR A 67 3.02 10.19 -13.60
CA THR A 67 3.52 11.39 -14.29
C THR A 67 2.45 12.42 -14.62
N ASN A 68 1.15 12.09 -14.51
CA ASN A 68 0.07 13.03 -14.79
C ASN A 68 -0.10 14.02 -13.62
N ALA A 69 0.13 15.32 -13.90
CA ALA A 69 0.09 16.41 -12.93
C ALA A 69 -1.25 17.18 -12.92
N ASP A 70 -2.39 16.49 -13.14
CA ASP A 70 -3.70 17.09 -12.96
C ASP A 70 -3.90 17.53 -11.51
N SER A 71 -4.17 18.83 -11.31
CA SER A 71 -4.22 19.48 -10.00
C SER A 71 -5.55 19.34 -9.27
N THR A 72 -6.47 18.51 -9.75
CA THR A 72 -7.76 18.26 -9.09
C THR A 72 -7.53 17.69 -7.69
N ASN A 73 -7.87 18.43 -6.65
CA ASN A 73 -7.48 18.14 -5.25
C ASN A 73 -7.92 16.76 -4.74
N SER A 74 -9.11 16.30 -5.10
CA SER A 74 -9.63 15.00 -4.68
C SER A 74 -9.35 13.87 -5.67
N ARG A 75 -8.40 14.05 -6.57
CA ARG A 75 -7.93 13.05 -7.51
C ARG A 75 -7.01 12.06 -6.81
N PHE A 76 -7.29 10.75 -6.93
CA PHE A 76 -6.54 9.67 -6.27
C PHE A 76 -6.21 8.53 -7.25
N PRO A 77 -5.14 8.64 -8.02
CA PRO A 77 -4.65 7.56 -8.87
C PRO A 77 -4.06 6.41 -8.04
N VAL A 78 -4.38 5.17 -8.43
CA VAL A 78 -3.93 3.94 -7.78
C VAL A 78 -3.34 2.99 -8.81
N ALA A 79 -2.25 2.29 -8.45
CA ALA A 79 -1.70 1.17 -9.19
C ALA A 79 -1.56 -0.03 -8.26
N VAL A 80 -2.25 -1.15 -8.53
CA VAL A 80 -2.25 -2.33 -7.67
C VAL A 80 -1.75 -3.55 -8.41
N VAL A 81 -1.06 -4.44 -7.70
CA VAL A 81 -0.59 -5.72 -8.24
C VAL A 81 -1.81 -6.60 -8.55
N SER A 82 -1.84 -7.18 -9.76
CA SER A 82 -3.03 -7.87 -10.28
C SER A 82 -3.26 -9.25 -9.66
N ASP A 83 -2.19 -9.95 -9.31
CA ASP A 83 -2.18 -11.37 -8.92
C ASP A 83 -1.86 -11.61 -7.42
N ILE A 84 -1.77 -10.54 -6.61
CA ILE A 84 -1.63 -10.65 -5.16
C ILE A 84 -2.90 -10.15 -4.48
N SER A 85 -3.49 -10.98 -3.65
CA SER A 85 -4.62 -10.63 -2.78
C SER A 85 -4.42 -11.27 -1.41
N ALA A 86 -4.36 -10.44 -0.36
CA ALA A 86 -4.15 -10.90 1.01
C ALA A 86 -4.91 -10.02 2.01
N ALA A 87 -5.25 -10.60 3.17
CA ALA A 87 -5.84 -9.87 4.29
C ALA A 87 -4.74 -9.29 5.18
N ASP A 88 -3.74 -10.10 5.48
CA ASP A 88 -2.60 -9.71 6.31
C ASP A 88 -1.35 -9.58 5.45
N VAL A 89 -0.67 -8.45 5.57
CA VAL A 89 0.49 -8.12 4.74
C VAL A 89 1.54 -7.34 5.53
N ASP A 90 2.77 -7.50 5.10
CA ASP A 90 3.87 -6.60 5.41
C ASP A 90 4.32 -6.01 4.08
N VAL A 91 4.04 -4.73 3.85
CA VAL A 91 4.31 -4.09 2.57
C VAL A 91 5.16 -2.84 2.76
N SER A 92 6.17 -2.71 1.90
CA SER A 92 7.04 -1.53 1.86
C SER A 92 7.27 -1.10 0.41
N VAL A 93 7.54 0.19 0.22
CA VAL A 93 7.92 0.76 -1.07
C VAL A 93 8.93 1.87 -0.87
N ARG A 94 9.94 1.94 -1.71
CA ARG A 94 10.74 3.14 -1.88
C ARG A 94 9.97 4.13 -2.73
N PHE A 95 9.91 5.38 -2.31
CA PHE A 95 9.22 6.42 -3.06
C PHE A 95 10.06 7.71 -3.11
N ARG A 96 9.86 8.49 -4.17
CA ARG A 96 10.50 9.80 -4.35
C ARG A 96 9.43 10.79 -4.85
N PRO A 97 8.96 11.73 -4.02
CA PRO A 97 8.12 12.84 -4.48
C PRO A 97 8.96 13.75 -5.37
N VAL A 98 8.54 13.94 -6.63
CA VAL A 98 9.32 14.69 -7.62
C VAL A 98 8.82 16.12 -7.78
N SER A 99 7.51 16.26 -7.93
CA SER A 99 6.87 17.56 -8.07
C SER A 99 5.38 17.49 -7.74
N GLY A 100 4.79 18.66 -7.58
CA GLY A 100 3.39 18.91 -7.29
C GLY A 100 3.28 20.24 -6.53
N ARG A 101 2.23 21.00 -6.78
CA ARG A 101 1.94 22.28 -6.10
C ARG A 101 0.76 22.14 -5.14
N VAL A 102 -0.21 21.30 -5.48
CA VAL A 102 -1.37 20.96 -4.64
C VAL A 102 -0.97 19.88 -3.64
N ASP A 103 -0.17 18.91 -4.12
CA ASP A 103 0.28 17.80 -3.29
C ASP A 103 1.62 17.22 -3.77
N GLN A 104 2.41 16.63 -2.88
CA GLN A 104 3.57 15.80 -3.20
C GLN A 104 3.50 14.50 -2.39
N ALA A 105 2.53 13.67 -2.75
CA ALA A 105 2.14 12.50 -1.99
C ALA A 105 2.59 11.19 -2.64
N ALA A 106 3.01 10.27 -1.79
CA ALA A 106 3.17 8.85 -2.08
C ALA A 106 2.36 8.03 -1.08
N GLY A 107 1.77 6.92 -1.50
CA GLY A 107 1.02 6.05 -0.61
C GLY A 107 1.16 4.57 -0.92
N LEU A 108 0.90 3.75 0.09
CA LEU A 108 0.69 2.30 0.00
C LEU A 108 -0.80 2.00 0.21
N VAL A 109 -1.37 1.13 -0.63
CA VAL A 109 -2.73 0.61 -0.45
C VAL A 109 -2.70 -0.89 -0.17
N TRP A 110 -3.62 -1.34 0.67
CA TRP A 110 -3.82 -2.77 0.96
C TRP A 110 -5.30 -3.06 1.18
N ARG A 111 -5.66 -4.33 1.14
CA ARG A 111 -7.05 -4.79 1.12
C ARG A 111 -7.90 -4.04 0.09
N TYR A 112 -7.29 -3.75 -1.07
CA TYR A 112 -7.96 -3.05 -2.15
C TYR A 112 -8.99 -3.98 -2.80
N GLN A 113 -10.27 -3.70 -2.54
CA GLN A 113 -11.40 -4.43 -3.10
C GLN A 113 -11.74 -3.91 -4.51
N ASN A 114 -11.73 -2.60 -4.66
CA ASN A 114 -11.93 -1.85 -5.89
C ASN A 114 -11.43 -0.41 -5.69
N GLU A 115 -11.55 0.44 -6.71
CA GLU A 115 -11.03 1.81 -6.69
C GLU A 115 -11.67 2.73 -5.63
N ASP A 116 -12.79 2.32 -5.04
CA ASP A 116 -13.54 3.10 -4.06
C ASP A 116 -13.52 2.50 -2.64
N ASN A 117 -12.87 1.33 -2.43
CA ASN A 117 -12.88 0.64 -1.14
C ASN A 117 -11.51 -0.01 -0.85
N TYR A 118 -10.71 0.63 0.03
CA TYR A 118 -9.37 0.18 0.40
C TYR A 118 -8.82 0.93 1.62
N TYR A 119 -7.75 0.42 2.23
CA TYR A 119 -6.91 1.18 3.17
C TYR A 119 -5.75 1.85 2.44
N LEU A 120 -5.29 2.98 2.99
CA LEU A 120 -4.24 3.80 2.45
C LEU A 120 -3.38 4.40 3.58
N VAL A 121 -2.06 4.28 3.49
CA VAL A 121 -1.13 5.15 4.22
C VAL A 121 -0.45 6.08 3.23
N ARG A 122 -0.41 7.39 3.54
CA ARG A 122 0.16 8.45 2.71
C ARG A 122 1.30 9.16 3.44
N ALA A 123 2.45 9.29 2.78
CA ALA A 123 3.49 10.25 3.11
C ALA A 123 3.37 11.47 2.18
N ASN A 124 3.59 12.69 2.69
CA ASN A 124 3.44 13.93 1.91
C ASN A 124 4.58 14.91 2.20
N ALA A 125 5.32 15.29 1.15
CA ALA A 125 6.48 16.17 1.27
C ALA A 125 6.13 17.66 1.42
N LEU A 126 4.90 18.08 1.09
CA LEU A 126 4.46 19.47 1.34
C LEU A 126 3.91 19.67 2.76
N GLU A 127 3.49 18.59 3.41
CA GLU A 127 2.87 18.63 4.73
C GLU A 127 3.79 18.08 5.84
N ASP A 128 4.90 17.43 5.49
CA ASP A 128 5.80 16.74 6.40
C ASP A 128 5.05 15.85 7.39
N ASN A 129 4.20 14.96 6.84
CA ASN A 129 3.41 14.05 7.66
C ASN A 129 3.18 12.70 6.99
N VAL A 130 2.85 11.71 7.83
CA VAL A 130 2.37 10.38 7.42
C VAL A 130 1.01 10.14 8.03
N VAL A 131 0.01 9.88 7.19
CA VAL A 131 -1.40 9.74 7.61
C VAL A 131 -1.98 8.46 7.05
N LEU A 132 -2.71 7.72 7.89
CA LEU A 132 -3.43 6.52 7.49
C LEU A 132 -4.92 6.82 7.32
N TYR A 133 -5.50 6.30 6.24
CA TYR A 133 -6.89 6.50 5.88
C TYR A 133 -7.56 5.18 5.51
N LYS A 134 -8.87 5.19 5.54
CA LYS A 134 -9.70 4.33 4.70
C LYS A 134 -10.36 5.13 3.59
N VAL A 135 -10.53 4.50 2.45
CA VAL A 135 -11.41 4.96 1.38
C VAL A 135 -12.60 4.02 1.34
N GLU A 136 -13.76 4.53 1.61
CA GLU A 136 -15.01 3.79 1.64
C GLU A 136 -16.04 4.47 0.74
N ARG A 137 -16.55 3.77 -0.27
CA ARG A 137 -17.46 4.30 -1.29
C ARG A 137 -16.92 5.58 -1.95
N GLY A 138 -15.62 5.58 -2.27
CA GLY A 138 -14.93 6.71 -2.90
C GLY A 138 -14.59 7.88 -1.95
N ARG A 139 -14.98 7.81 -0.68
CA ARG A 139 -14.70 8.85 0.32
C ARG A 139 -13.52 8.50 1.20
N ARG A 140 -12.50 9.34 1.19
CA ARG A 140 -11.32 9.20 2.05
C ARG A 140 -11.58 9.79 3.43
N THR A 141 -11.29 9.01 4.49
CA THR A 141 -11.40 9.42 5.90
C THR A 141 -10.14 9.00 6.64
N ASP A 142 -9.51 9.95 7.36
CA ASP A 142 -8.37 9.67 8.21
C ASP A 142 -8.76 8.80 9.42
N LEU A 143 -7.85 7.92 9.80
CA LEU A 143 -8.03 7.03 10.93
C LEU A 143 -7.19 7.52 12.14
N PRO A 144 -7.75 7.49 13.36
CA PRO A 144 -7.06 7.99 14.55
C PRO A 144 -5.86 7.12 14.90
N VAL A 145 -4.78 7.76 15.33
CA VAL A 145 -3.62 7.08 15.91
C VAL A 145 -4.02 6.46 17.25
N LYS A 146 -3.69 5.19 17.45
CA LYS A 146 -4.02 4.45 18.67
C LYS A 146 -3.43 5.12 19.91
N GLY A 147 -4.27 5.38 20.89
CA GLY A 147 -3.87 6.01 22.16
C GLY A 147 -3.63 7.52 22.11
N ALA A 148 -3.74 8.16 20.95
CA ALA A 148 -3.50 9.60 20.81
C ALA A 148 -4.79 10.44 20.57
N GLY A 149 -5.95 9.79 20.59
CA GLY A 149 -7.21 10.43 20.24
C GLY A 149 -7.29 10.77 18.76
N ARG A 150 -8.10 11.77 18.39
CA ARG A 150 -8.20 12.19 16.99
C ARG A 150 -7.02 13.09 16.60
N THR A 151 -6.10 12.50 15.86
CA THR A 151 -4.95 13.19 15.27
C THR A 151 -4.98 13.02 13.75
N TYR A 152 -4.42 13.97 13.00
CA TYR A 152 -4.21 13.81 11.56
C TYR A 152 -2.85 13.15 11.33
N GLY A 153 -2.78 11.83 11.55
CA GLY A 153 -1.54 11.07 11.45
C GLY A 153 -0.45 11.53 12.40
N LYS A 154 0.79 11.53 11.93
CA LYS A 154 1.98 11.99 12.67
C LYS A 154 2.88 12.85 11.79
N ALA A 155 3.41 13.93 12.35
CA ALA A 155 4.48 14.71 11.74
C ALA A 155 5.73 13.85 11.58
N ALA A 156 6.29 13.88 10.37
CA ALA A 156 7.53 13.18 10.00
C ALA A 156 8.10 13.88 8.76
N GLU A 157 9.40 14.16 8.77
CA GLU A 157 10.06 14.75 7.59
C GLU A 157 9.91 13.81 6.38
N VAL A 158 9.37 14.34 5.28
CA VAL A 158 9.23 13.63 4.00
C VAL A 158 9.96 14.43 2.93
N PRO A 159 11.23 14.12 2.64
CA PRO A 159 12.04 14.98 1.77
C PRO A 159 11.59 14.90 0.32
N GLY A 160 11.25 16.06 -0.28
CA GLY A 160 11.03 16.19 -1.72
C GLY A 160 12.31 15.89 -2.52
N GLY A 161 12.17 15.23 -3.69
CA GLY A 161 13.28 14.92 -4.59
C GLY A 161 14.23 13.81 -4.13
N ARG A 162 14.04 13.24 -2.93
CA ARG A 162 14.87 12.16 -2.36
C ARG A 162 14.05 10.89 -2.15
N TRP A 163 14.71 9.75 -2.19
CA TRP A 163 14.11 8.45 -1.89
C TRP A 163 13.91 8.27 -0.39
N SER A 164 12.72 7.85 0.00
CA SER A 164 12.36 7.39 1.34
C SER A 164 11.64 6.05 1.24
N THR A 165 11.50 5.33 2.36
CA THR A 165 10.81 4.03 2.41
C THR A 165 9.60 4.12 3.32
N LEU A 166 8.41 3.93 2.76
CA LEU A 166 7.16 3.81 3.50
C LEU A 166 6.85 2.32 3.71
N ARG A 167 6.43 1.94 4.92
CA ARG A 167 6.06 0.56 5.25
C ARG A 167 4.80 0.52 6.10
N VAL A 168 3.95 -0.47 5.85
CA VAL A 168 2.83 -0.85 6.72
C VAL A 168 2.83 -2.34 6.98
N VAL A 169 2.64 -2.73 8.24
CA VAL A 169 2.35 -4.11 8.64
C VAL A 169 0.90 -4.17 9.07
N ALA A 170 0.09 -4.91 8.32
CA ALA A 170 -1.33 -5.12 8.59
C ALA A 170 -1.55 -6.55 9.09
N THR A 171 -2.12 -6.70 10.29
CA THR A 171 -2.48 -7.99 10.89
C THR A 171 -3.85 -7.85 11.57
N GLY A 172 -4.86 -8.54 11.03
CA GLY A 172 -6.23 -8.34 11.45
C GLY A 172 -6.61 -6.85 11.40
N PRO A 173 -7.19 -6.26 12.44
CA PRO A 173 -7.58 -4.85 12.46
C PRO A 173 -6.42 -3.88 12.77
N ARG A 174 -5.19 -4.37 13.00
CA ARG A 174 -4.05 -3.57 13.46
C ARG A 174 -3.12 -3.24 12.30
N PHE A 175 -2.73 -1.96 12.20
CA PHE A 175 -1.86 -1.42 11.17
C PHE A 175 -0.70 -0.65 11.81
N GLU A 176 0.52 -1.15 11.65
CA GLU A 176 1.74 -0.48 12.11
C GLU A 176 2.40 0.25 10.94
N VAL A 177 2.68 1.54 11.10
CA VAL A 177 3.24 2.41 10.08
C VAL A 177 4.67 2.80 10.44
N SER A 178 5.57 2.73 9.44
CA SER A 178 6.96 3.16 9.55
C SER A 178 7.39 3.98 8.35
N LEU A 179 8.30 4.94 8.56
CA LEU A 179 8.99 5.72 7.53
C LEU A 179 10.50 5.61 7.76
N ASP A 180 11.26 5.27 6.72
CA ASP A 180 12.71 5.10 6.74
C ASP A 180 13.21 4.22 7.90
N GLY A 181 12.50 3.12 8.15
CA GLY A 181 12.79 2.17 9.22
C GLY A 181 12.35 2.60 10.63
N VAL A 182 11.90 3.85 10.81
CA VAL A 182 11.39 4.34 12.09
C VAL A 182 9.91 4.08 12.22
N ARG A 183 9.49 3.33 13.27
CA ARG A 183 8.09 3.14 13.61
C ARG A 183 7.45 4.46 14.03
N LEU A 184 6.38 4.87 13.37
CA LEU A 184 5.70 6.13 13.65
C LEU A 184 4.51 5.96 14.60
N TYR A 185 3.59 5.04 14.27
CA TYR A 185 2.36 4.84 15.04
C TYR A 185 1.65 3.52 14.64
N GLU A 186 0.61 3.22 15.39
CA GLU A 186 -0.35 2.13 15.15
C GLU A 186 -1.77 2.70 15.01
N VAL A 187 -2.57 2.06 14.16
CA VAL A 187 -4.01 2.33 13.97
C VAL A 187 -4.77 1.01 14.11
N GLU A 188 -5.99 1.07 14.61
CA GLU A 188 -6.93 -0.05 14.62
C GLU A 188 -8.20 0.32 13.85
N ASP A 189 -8.54 -0.46 12.83
CA ASP A 189 -9.80 -0.35 12.08
C ASP A 189 -10.17 -1.71 11.46
N ALA A 190 -11.45 -2.09 11.52
CA ALA A 190 -11.96 -3.37 11.04
C ALA A 190 -12.94 -3.22 9.85
N THR A 191 -12.97 -2.06 9.18
CA THR A 191 -13.91 -1.77 8.09
C THR A 191 -13.77 -2.78 6.94
N PHE A 192 -12.54 -3.06 6.52
CA PHE A 192 -12.27 -4.05 5.47
C PHE A 192 -11.46 -5.21 6.07
N ALA A 193 -12.13 -6.35 6.34
CA ALA A 193 -11.47 -7.57 6.85
C ALA A 193 -11.07 -8.53 5.74
N ALA A 194 -11.74 -8.47 4.58
CA ALA A 194 -11.49 -9.38 3.47
C ALA A 194 -10.12 -9.13 2.81
N ALA A 195 -9.54 -10.20 2.26
CA ALA A 195 -8.37 -10.11 1.41
C ALA A 195 -8.62 -9.17 0.22
N GLY A 196 -7.61 -8.42 -0.18
CA GLY A 196 -7.67 -7.51 -1.32
C GLY A 196 -6.28 -7.25 -1.88
N ARG A 197 -6.21 -6.53 -3.01
CA ARG A 197 -4.94 -6.23 -3.66
C ARG A 197 -4.11 -5.25 -2.86
N VAL A 198 -2.83 -5.16 -3.25
CA VAL A 198 -1.81 -4.29 -2.66
C VAL A 198 -1.19 -3.46 -3.77
N GLY A 199 -0.80 -2.23 -3.47
CA GLY A 199 -0.16 -1.38 -4.46
C GLY A 199 0.21 0.01 -3.96
N VAL A 200 0.37 0.94 -4.90
CA VAL A 200 0.80 2.32 -4.65
C VAL A 200 -0.27 3.33 -5.05
N TRP A 201 -0.15 4.55 -4.55
CA TRP A 201 -1.15 5.60 -4.66
C TRP A 201 -0.51 6.99 -4.71
N THR A 202 -1.15 7.91 -5.40
CA THR A 202 -0.79 9.34 -5.39
C THR A 202 -2.01 10.24 -5.23
N LYS A 203 -1.80 11.56 -5.06
CA LYS A 203 -2.87 12.55 -4.92
C LYS A 203 -2.63 13.74 -5.84
N ALA A 204 -3.72 14.27 -6.41
CA ALA A 204 -3.73 15.51 -7.20
C ALA A 204 -2.60 15.53 -8.25
N ASP A 205 -1.80 16.60 -8.26
CA ASP A 205 -0.71 16.82 -9.20
C ASP A 205 0.63 16.20 -8.78
N SER A 206 0.61 15.27 -7.80
CA SER A 206 1.83 14.58 -7.36
C SER A 206 2.46 13.78 -8.50
N VAL A 207 3.61 14.21 -8.99
CA VAL A 207 4.52 13.38 -9.78
C VAL A 207 5.41 12.63 -8.80
N THR A 208 5.29 11.31 -8.78
CA THR A 208 5.95 10.47 -7.78
C THR A 208 6.55 9.23 -8.42
N HIS A 209 7.77 8.89 -8.03
CA HIS A 209 8.45 7.67 -8.40
C HIS A 209 8.34 6.63 -7.28
N PHE A 210 8.21 5.35 -7.66
CA PHE A 210 8.12 4.21 -6.77
C PHE A 210 9.07 3.11 -7.22
N ASP A 211 9.74 2.47 -6.27
CA ASP A 211 10.69 1.40 -6.54
C ASP A 211 10.67 0.39 -5.39
N ASP A 212 11.21 -0.80 -5.62
CA ASP A 212 11.34 -1.86 -4.61
C ASP A 212 10.02 -2.09 -3.83
N LEU A 213 8.86 -2.12 -4.53
CA LEU A 213 7.60 -2.49 -3.89
C LEU A 213 7.69 -3.96 -3.43
N THR A 214 7.87 -4.15 -2.13
CA THR A 214 7.99 -5.47 -1.51
C THR A 214 6.71 -5.81 -0.76
N ILE A 215 6.13 -6.98 -1.06
CA ILE A 215 4.89 -7.49 -0.46
C ILE A 215 5.18 -8.85 0.15
N VAL A 216 4.96 -8.98 1.45
CA VAL A 216 4.99 -10.25 2.17
C VAL A 216 3.57 -10.57 2.61
N THR A 217 2.97 -11.66 2.10
CA THR A 217 1.64 -12.14 2.52
C THR A 217 1.78 -13.06 3.73
N ARG A 218 0.82 -12.99 4.65
CA ARG A 218 0.81 -13.76 5.89
C ARG A 218 -0.47 -14.55 6.04
#